data_6843da7db1f30375a2927866a6239b40
#
_entry.id   6843da7db1f30375a2927866a6239b40
#
_cell.length_a   1.000
_cell.length_b   1.000
_cell.length_c   1.000
_cell.angle_alpha   90.00
_cell.angle_beta   90.00
_cell.angle_gamma   90.00
#
_symmetry.space_group_name_H-M   'P 1'
#
loop_
_entity.id
_entity.type
_entity.pdbx_description
1 polymer ?
#
loop_
_entity_poly.entity_id
_entity_poly.type
_entity_poly.pdbx_seq_one_letter_code
_entity_poly.pdbx_strand_id
1 'polypeptide(L)'
;DFNDKFYGNNNVMVSNKSALHGTHVSGIIGAIRGNSKGMDGVADNVRIMTLRAVPDGDEHDKDIALAIRYAVDNGARVINMSFGKAYSPDKKWVDDAAKYAESKGVLLVSAAGNENENVDVDKHFHNRIMLNGS
;
A
#
# COMPACT_ATOMS: atom_id res chain seq x y z
N ASP A 1 8.33 -4.81 -18.04
CA ASP A 1 8.54 -6.19 -18.50
C ASP A 1 8.95 -7.07 -17.34
N PHE A 2 8.36 -8.27 -17.24
CA PHE A 2 8.65 -9.25 -16.19
C PHE A 2 10.11 -9.70 -16.19
N ASN A 3 10.77 -9.58 -17.32
CA ASN A 3 12.17 -9.94 -17.52
C ASN A 3 13.11 -8.75 -17.42
N ASP A 4 12.63 -7.58 -17.06
CA ASP A 4 13.48 -6.42 -16.90
C ASP A 4 14.36 -6.59 -15.67
N LYS A 5 15.65 -6.70 -15.92
CA LYS A 5 16.67 -6.86 -14.89
C LYS A 5 16.80 -5.63 -13.97
N PHE A 6 16.31 -4.49 -14.43
CA PHE A 6 16.35 -3.21 -13.73
C PHE A 6 14.95 -2.69 -13.36
N TYR A 7 14.03 -3.60 -13.13
CA TYR A 7 12.67 -3.25 -12.79
C TYR A 7 12.59 -2.48 -11.47
N GLY A 8 11.95 -1.33 -11.53
CA GLY A 8 11.93 -0.40 -10.43
C GLY A 8 13.09 0.61 -10.44
N ASN A 9 12.91 1.71 -9.76
CA ASN A 9 13.93 2.75 -9.61
C ASN A 9 13.68 3.59 -8.35
N ASN A 10 14.59 4.50 -8.05
CA ASN A 10 14.48 5.37 -6.87
C ASN A 10 13.67 6.64 -7.12
N ASN A 11 13.08 6.82 -8.29
CA ASN A 11 12.31 8.01 -8.59
C ASN A 11 10.87 7.86 -8.10
N VAL A 12 10.60 8.34 -6.91
CA VAL A 12 9.25 8.45 -6.34
C VAL A 12 8.57 9.78 -6.70
N MET A 13 9.33 10.71 -7.29
CA MET A 13 8.82 11.99 -7.75
C MET A 13 8.14 11.85 -9.09
N VAL A 14 6.88 12.16 -9.11
CA VAL A 14 6.08 12.30 -10.33
C VAL A 14 5.69 13.74 -10.52
N SER A 15 4.98 14.06 -11.60
CA SER A 15 4.41 15.39 -11.76
C SER A 15 3.63 15.78 -10.51
N ASN A 16 3.65 17.07 -10.14
CA ASN A 16 2.99 17.60 -8.95
C ASN A 16 1.49 17.25 -8.83
N LYS A 17 0.87 16.78 -9.92
CA LYS A 17 -0.56 16.41 -9.95
C LYS A 17 -0.81 14.96 -9.54
N SER A 18 0.13 14.06 -9.71
CA SER A 18 -0.08 12.62 -9.46
C SER A 18 0.37 12.15 -8.06
N ALA A 19 1.00 13.01 -7.27
CA ALA A 19 1.43 12.70 -5.91
C ALA A 19 0.40 13.06 -4.83
N LEU A 20 -0.78 13.59 -5.21
CA LEU A 20 -1.75 14.15 -4.28
C LEU A 20 -2.26 13.13 -3.26
N HIS A 21 -2.70 11.97 -3.71
CA HIS A 21 -3.26 10.94 -2.85
C HIS A 21 -2.23 10.41 -1.83
N GLY A 22 -1.04 10.03 -2.28
CA GLY A 22 0.02 9.57 -1.38
C GLY A 22 0.47 10.62 -0.38
N THR A 23 0.50 11.89 -0.78
CA THR A 23 0.80 13.02 0.11
C THR A 23 -0.27 13.17 1.19
N HIS A 24 -1.54 13.10 0.85
CA HIS A 24 -2.65 13.13 1.80
C HIS A 24 -2.59 11.99 2.80
N VAL A 25 -2.44 10.76 2.32
CA VAL A 25 -2.36 9.57 3.18
C VAL A 25 -1.17 9.68 4.15
N SER A 26 -0.01 10.05 3.64
CA SER A 26 1.20 10.23 4.47
C SER A 26 1.04 11.33 5.50
N GLY A 27 0.39 12.43 5.14
CA GLY A 27 0.09 13.54 6.05
C GLY A 27 -0.87 13.13 7.17
N ILE A 28 -1.92 12.40 6.87
CA ILE A 28 -2.86 11.88 7.88
C ILE A 28 -2.13 10.95 8.86
N ILE A 29 -1.24 10.11 8.36
CA ILE A 29 -0.48 9.18 9.21
C ILE A 29 0.50 9.93 10.10
N GLY A 30 1.34 10.78 9.54
CA GLY A 30 2.53 11.23 10.23
C GLY A 30 2.96 12.68 9.98
N ALA A 31 2.04 13.61 9.66
CA ALA A 31 2.38 15.03 9.64
C ALA A 31 2.91 15.48 11.00
N ILE A 32 3.91 16.36 10.98
CA ILE A 32 4.55 16.86 12.21
C ILE A 32 3.53 17.60 13.07
N ARG A 33 3.41 17.17 14.32
CA ARG A 33 2.45 17.72 15.27
C ARG A 33 3.00 18.96 15.96
N GLY A 34 2.08 19.89 16.28
CA GLY A 34 2.41 21.04 17.11
C GLY A 34 3.34 22.08 16.46
N ASN A 35 3.46 22.11 15.14
CA ASN A 35 4.31 23.04 14.43
C ASN A 35 3.58 24.29 13.90
N SER A 36 2.29 24.45 14.23
CA SER A 36 1.42 25.53 13.77
C SER A 36 1.26 25.61 12.25
N LYS A 37 1.46 24.50 11.55
CA LYS A 37 1.33 24.37 10.08
C LYS A 37 0.44 23.22 9.72
N GLY A 38 -0.65 23.52 9.01
CA GLY A 38 -1.57 22.50 8.53
C GLY A 38 -2.22 21.71 9.67
N MET A 39 -2.40 20.42 9.46
CA MET A 39 -2.99 19.49 10.42
C MET A 39 -1.94 18.61 11.08
N ASP A 40 -2.23 18.12 12.26
CA ASP A 40 -1.40 17.14 12.95
C ASP A 40 -1.65 15.73 12.40
N GLY A 41 -0.60 14.96 12.23
CA GLY A 41 -0.71 13.53 11.92
C GLY A 41 -1.21 12.73 13.13
N VAL A 42 -1.75 11.54 12.86
CA VAL A 42 -2.26 10.65 13.92
C VAL A 42 -1.12 10.10 14.77
N ALA A 43 0.02 9.79 14.16
CA ALA A 43 1.18 9.20 14.83
C ALA A 43 2.33 10.19 14.99
N ASP A 44 2.96 10.20 16.16
CA ASP A 44 4.01 11.15 16.53
C ASP A 44 5.39 10.77 16.02
N ASN A 45 5.83 9.55 16.29
CA ASN A 45 7.20 9.09 16.06
C ASN A 45 7.27 8.03 14.97
N VAL A 46 6.71 8.33 13.81
CA VAL A 46 6.75 7.41 12.66
C VAL A 46 7.74 7.88 11.62
N ARG A 47 8.32 6.92 10.93
CA ARG A 47 9.11 7.11 9.73
C ARG A 47 8.34 6.52 8.57
N ILE A 48 8.18 7.30 7.51
CA ILE A 48 7.41 6.89 6.33
C ILE A 48 8.38 6.42 5.25
N MET A 49 8.14 5.21 4.76
CA MET A 49 8.77 4.66 3.56
C MET A 49 7.76 4.75 2.43
N THR A 50 8.02 5.61 1.46
CA THR A 50 7.13 5.77 0.30
C THR A 50 7.49 4.75 -0.77
N LEU A 51 6.50 3.94 -1.15
CA LEU A 51 6.59 3.00 -2.25
C LEU A 51 5.51 3.34 -3.27
N ARG A 52 5.93 3.80 -4.44
CA ARG A 52 5.04 4.14 -5.52
C ARG A 52 4.77 2.89 -6.35
N ALA A 53 3.67 2.21 -6.05
CA ALA A 53 3.28 0.97 -6.71
C ALA A 53 2.07 1.11 -7.63
N VAL A 54 1.30 2.20 -7.49
CA VAL A 54 0.08 2.45 -8.26
C VAL A 54 0.30 3.66 -9.16
N PRO A 55 0.26 3.49 -10.50
CA PRO A 55 0.37 4.58 -11.46
C PRO A 55 -0.94 5.37 -11.57
N ASP A 56 -0.96 6.39 -12.42
CA ASP A 56 -2.20 7.03 -12.87
C ASP A 56 -2.95 6.07 -13.81
N GLY A 57 -3.69 5.13 -13.25
CA GLY A 57 -4.38 4.04 -13.95
C GLY A 57 -4.59 2.84 -13.03
N ASP A 58 -4.83 1.68 -13.63
CA ASP A 58 -5.08 0.46 -12.87
C ASP A 58 -3.81 -0.05 -12.17
N GLU A 59 -4.01 -0.56 -10.97
CA GLU A 59 -2.98 -1.24 -10.19
C GLU A 59 -2.56 -2.56 -10.84
N HIS A 60 -1.26 -2.83 -10.84
CA HIS A 60 -0.71 -4.10 -11.29
C HIS A 60 -0.32 -4.96 -10.10
N ASP A 61 -0.83 -6.18 -10.05
CA ASP A 61 -0.57 -7.12 -8.95
C ASP A 61 0.91 -7.39 -8.73
N LYS A 62 1.68 -7.43 -9.82
CA LYS A 62 3.13 -7.56 -9.77
C LYS A 62 3.79 -6.42 -9.00
N ASP A 63 3.39 -5.19 -9.27
CA ASP A 63 3.99 -4.01 -8.65
C ASP A 63 3.65 -3.95 -7.17
N ILE A 64 2.41 -4.30 -6.82
CA ILE A 64 1.95 -4.39 -5.43
C ILE A 64 2.74 -5.48 -4.69
N ALA A 65 2.87 -6.67 -5.27
CA ALA A 65 3.60 -7.77 -4.65
C ALA A 65 5.07 -7.42 -4.41
N LEU A 66 5.72 -6.79 -5.39
CA LEU A 66 7.10 -6.33 -5.26
C LEU A 66 7.25 -5.24 -4.20
N ALA A 67 6.32 -4.29 -4.15
CA ALA A 67 6.33 -3.23 -3.15
C ALA A 67 6.17 -3.79 -1.73
N ILE A 68 5.28 -4.75 -1.51
CA ILE A 68 5.11 -5.41 -0.21
C ILE A 68 6.41 -6.10 0.21
N ARG A 69 7.02 -6.88 -0.67
CA ARG A 69 8.28 -7.58 -0.38
C ARG A 69 9.41 -6.60 -0.10
N TYR A 70 9.54 -5.55 -0.90
CA TYR A 70 10.54 -4.51 -0.67
C TYR A 70 10.37 -3.83 0.69
N ALA A 71 9.13 -3.47 1.05
CA ALA A 71 8.83 -2.86 2.35
C ALA A 71 9.25 -3.76 3.50
N VAL A 72 8.90 -5.04 3.45
CA VAL A 72 9.26 -6.05 4.46
C VAL A 72 10.77 -6.18 4.58
N ASP A 73 11.47 -6.33 3.46
CA ASP A 73 12.92 -6.52 3.41
C ASP A 73 13.70 -5.29 3.91
N ASN A 74 13.10 -4.11 3.81
CA ASN A 74 13.67 -2.85 4.27
C ASN A 74 13.15 -2.37 5.64
N GLY A 75 12.53 -3.25 6.42
CA GLY A 75 12.22 -3.02 7.82
C GLY A 75 10.90 -2.32 8.10
N ALA A 76 9.97 -2.27 7.17
CA ALA A 76 8.62 -1.80 7.44
C ALA A 76 7.94 -2.70 8.49
N ARG A 77 7.22 -2.08 9.42
CA ARG A 77 6.45 -2.77 10.46
C ARG A 77 4.97 -2.77 10.17
N VAL A 78 4.51 -1.76 9.44
CA VAL A 78 3.13 -1.59 9.00
C VAL A 78 3.17 -1.15 7.54
N ILE A 79 2.35 -1.75 6.71
CA ILE A 79 2.18 -1.37 5.29
C ILE A 79 0.75 -0.90 5.10
N ASN A 80 0.59 0.36 4.73
CA ASN A 80 -0.71 0.94 4.41
C ASN A 80 -0.95 0.89 2.90
N MET A 81 -2.07 0.31 2.50
CA MET A 81 -2.49 0.14 1.12
C MET A 81 -3.84 0.84 0.91
N SER A 82 -3.79 2.15 0.64
CA SER A 82 -4.98 2.99 0.44
C SER A 82 -5.45 2.98 -1.02
N PHE A 83 -5.63 1.80 -1.57
CA PHE A 83 -6.18 1.56 -2.90
C PHE A 83 -6.99 0.25 -2.88
N GLY A 84 -7.85 0.05 -3.85
CA GLY A 84 -8.68 -1.14 -3.95
C GLY A 84 -8.89 -1.55 -5.40
N LYS A 85 -9.04 -2.84 -5.62
CA LYS A 85 -9.34 -3.41 -6.92
C LYS A 85 -10.38 -4.52 -6.76
N ALA A 86 -11.48 -4.41 -7.52
CA ALA A 86 -12.56 -5.39 -7.48
C ALA A 86 -12.16 -6.74 -8.11
N TYR A 87 -11.24 -6.71 -9.07
CA TYR A 87 -10.77 -7.91 -9.77
C TYR A 87 -9.26 -7.87 -9.96
N SER A 88 -8.60 -8.99 -9.70
CA SER A 88 -7.17 -9.16 -9.88
C SER A 88 -6.89 -10.50 -10.59
N PRO A 89 -6.34 -10.48 -11.80
CA PRO A 89 -6.01 -11.69 -12.55
C PRO A 89 -4.88 -12.50 -11.90
N ASP A 90 -3.93 -11.83 -11.26
CA ASP A 90 -2.73 -12.43 -10.69
C ASP A 90 -2.72 -12.36 -9.14
N LYS A 91 -3.89 -12.53 -8.55
CA LYS A 91 -4.11 -12.47 -7.09
C LYS A 91 -3.09 -13.29 -6.29
N LYS A 92 -2.66 -14.43 -6.82
CA LYS A 92 -1.70 -15.30 -6.15
C LYS A 92 -0.40 -14.60 -5.79
N TRP A 93 0.08 -13.68 -6.60
CA TRP A 93 1.33 -12.95 -6.34
C TRP A 93 1.23 -12.05 -5.12
N VAL A 94 0.10 -11.36 -4.99
CA VAL A 94 -0.14 -10.48 -3.85
C VAL A 94 -0.44 -11.30 -2.60
N ASP A 95 -1.18 -12.40 -2.72
CA ASP A 95 -1.42 -13.32 -1.61
C ASP A 95 -0.10 -13.91 -1.07
N ASP A 96 0.80 -14.31 -1.95
CA ASP A 96 2.13 -14.83 -1.55
C ASP A 96 2.98 -13.74 -0.88
N ALA A 97 2.93 -12.50 -1.38
CA ALA A 97 3.62 -11.37 -0.76
C ALA A 97 3.02 -11.02 0.61
N ALA A 98 1.71 -11.08 0.75
CA ALA A 98 1.02 -10.86 2.01
C ALA A 98 1.40 -11.91 3.06
N LYS A 99 1.43 -13.19 2.68
CA LYS A 99 1.89 -14.27 3.55
C LYS A 99 3.36 -14.09 3.96
N TYR A 100 4.18 -13.62 3.05
CA TYR A 100 5.55 -13.27 3.37
C TYR A 100 5.64 -12.17 4.43
N ALA A 101 4.87 -11.08 4.26
CA ALA A 101 4.79 -10.00 5.24
C ALA A 101 4.33 -10.51 6.62
N GLU A 102 3.26 -11.32 6.65
CA GLU A 102 2.75 -11.94 7.87
C GLU A 102 3.82 -12.80 8.55
N SER A 103 4.54 -13.62 7.79
CA SER A 103 5.63 -14.46 8.33
C SER A 103 6.76 -13.66 8.96
N LYS A 104 6.92 -12.39 8.60
CA LYS A 104 7.89 -11.44 9.16
C LYS A 104 7.30 -10.52 10.23
N GLY A 105 6.05 -10.74 10.64
CA GLY A 105 5.38 -9.94 11.63
C GLY A 105 5.02 -8.51 11.18
N VAL A 106 4.83 -8.30 9.89
CA VAL A 106 4.47 -7.01 9.30
C VAL A 106 2.96 -6.93 9.16
N LEU A 107 2.36 -5.87 9.69
CA LEU A 107 0.91 -5.64 9.59
C LEU A 107 0.57 -5.01 8.23
N LEU A 108 -0.39 -5.59 7.54
CA LEU A 108 -0.99 -5.02 6.34
C LEU A 108 -2.31 -4.34 6.68
N VAL A 109 -2.49 -3.09 6.25
CA VAL A 109 -3.72 -2.32 6.42
C VAL A 109 -4.21 -1.90 5.05
N SER A 110 -5.44 -2.27 4.70
CA SER A 110 -6.04 -1.94 3.41
C SER A 110 -7.32 -1.14 3.54
N ALA A 111 -7.63 -0.35 2.52
CA ALA A 111 -8.90 0.37 2.43
C ALA A 111 -10.05 -0.61 2.14
N ALA A 112 -11.21 -0.36 2.74
CA ALA A 112 -12.43 -1.12 2.46
C ALA A 112 -13.11 -0.74 1.14
N GLY A 113 -12.69 0.36 0.50
CA GLY A 113 -13.33 0.92 -0.69
C GLY A 113 -14.36 2.01 -0.37
N ASN A 114 -14.89 2.63 -1.40
CA ASN A 114 -15.86 3.73 -1.31
C ASN A 114 -17.21 3.39 -1.97
N GLU A 115 -17.38 2.19 -2.49
CA GLU A 115 -18.49 1.76 -3.31
C GLU A 115 -19.71 1.34 -2.48
N ASN A 116 -19.60 1.36 -1.15
CA ASN A 116 -20.65 0.91 -0.22
C ASN A 116 -21.05 -0.55 -0.46
N GLU A 117 -20.12 -1.37 -0.88
CA GLU A 117 -20.31 -2.80 -1.11
C GLU A 117 -20.10 -3.61 0.18
N ASN A 118 -20.77 -4.76 0.26
CA ASN A 118 -20.56 -5.68 1.37
C ASN A 118 -19.28 -6.49 1.12
N VAL A 119 -18.20 -6.15 1.79
CA VAL A 119 -16.88 -6.78 1.64
C VAL A 119 -16.83 -8.26 2.01
N ASP A 120 -17.84 -8.76 2.73
CA ASP A 120 -17.98 -10.20 3.07
C ASP A 120 -18.59 -10.99 1.91
N VAL A 121 -19.34 -10.33 1.04
CA VAL A 121 -20.03 -10.92 -0.11
C VAL A 121 -19.32 -10.59 -1.41
N ASP A 122 -18.95 -9.33 -1.56
CA ASP A 122 -18.29 -8.82 -2.76
C ASP A 122 -16.78 -9.03 -2.64
N LYS A 123 -16.20 -9.67 -3.64
CA LYS A 123 -14.79 -10.07 -3.63
C LYS A 123 -13.87 -8.88 -3.89
N HIS A 124 -13.72 -7.99 -2.91
CA HIS A 124 -12.65 -7.02 -2.90
C HIS A 124 -11.31 -7.71 -2.59
N PHE A 125 -10.33 -7.44 -3.43
CA PHE A 125 -9.05 -8.11 -3.45
C PHE A 125 -8.28 -8.04 -2.12
N HIS A 126 -8.27 -6.87 -1.47
CA HIS A 126 -7.48 -6.65 -0.27
C HIS A 126 -8.16 -7.12 1.03
N ASN A 127 -9.48 -7.18 1.07
CA ASN A 127 -10.20 -7.51 2.29
C ASN A 127 -10.13 -9.00 2.66
N ARG A 128 -9.87 -9.87 1.67
CA ARG A 128 -9.70 -11.31 1.91
C ARG A 128 -8.34 -11.71 2.48
N ILE A 129 -7.33 -10.87 2.32
CA ILE A 129 -5.99 -11.15 2.87
C ILE A 129 -6.02 -11.10 4.40
N MET A 130 -6.88 -10.25 4.96
CA MET A 130 -6.99 -10.04 6.41
C MET A 130 -7.87 -11.08 7.13
N LEU A 131 -8.74 -11.77 6.40
CA LEU A 131 -9.76 -12.66 7.01
C LEU A 131 -9.35 -14.14 7.06
N ASN A 132 -8.26 -14.53 6.43
CA ASN A 132 -7.78 -15.93 6.43
C ASN A 132 -6.63 -16.18 7.41
N GLY A 133 -6.48 -15.35 8.40
CA GLY A 133 -5.52 -15.48 9.51
C GLY A 133 -6.09 -16.29 10.68
N SER A 134 -6.72 -17.41 10.37
CA SER A 134 -7.05 -18.43 11.38
C SER A 134 -6.77 -19.80 10.84
#